data_b79616fa7388599ac732b87d789fe743
#
_entry.id   b79616fa7388599ac732b87d789fe743
#
_cell.length_a   1.000
_cell.length_b   1.000
_cell.length_c   1.000
_cell.angle_alpha   90.00
_cell.angle_beta   90.00
_cell.angle_gamma   90.00
#
_symmetry.space_group_name_H-M   'P 1'
#
loop_
_entity.id
_entity.type
_entity.pdbx_description
1 polymer ?
#
loop_
_entity_poly.entity_id
_entity_poly.type
_entity_poly.pdbx_seq_one_letter_code
_entity_poly.pdbx_strand_id
1 'polypeptide(L)'
;MRDHLVATVESYAPLMARAPKTFNFFINQPLVRKLSEKHIGMVDLPLLSVPSLQRQLVGHRSANMTLEQLEALTPEQKAKVVLVVQDPFTSYYDAQVVADFIRLSEKLGYQPVVLPFSPNGKAQHIKGFLTRFAKTAQKTADFLNRVAQLGIPMVGVDPALVLCYRDEYRQTLGDKRGDFHVMLVHEWLPTALEDKAVQDVSGEPWYLFGHCTEVTALPGAPAQWASVFARFGAKLESVSVGCCGMAGTYGHEVKNHANSLGIYELSWHQAMQRLPRNRCLATGYSCRSQVKRVEGNGVRHPLQALLEIIG
;
A
#
# COMPACT_ATOMS: atom_id res chain seq x y z
N MET A 1 -23.01 13.17 3.86
CA MET A 1 -22.61 12.89 2.45
C MET A 1 -21.15 12.52 2.34
N ARG A 2 -20.19 13.36 2.76
CA ARG A 2 -18.75 13.10 2.71
C ARG A 2 -18.34 11.73 3.27
N ASP A 3 -18.73 11.41 4.50
CA ASP A 3 -18.32 10.18 5.17
C ASP A 3 -18.85 8.92 4.45
N HIS A 4 -20.03 9.01 3.84
CA HIS A 4 -20.53 7.94 2.96
C HIS A 4 -19.70 7.80 1.68
N LEU A 5 -19.28 8.92 1.06
CA LEU A 5 -18.41 8.89 -0.12
C LEU A 5 -17.09 8.21 0.21
N VAL A 6 -16.45 8.60 1.31
CA VAL A 6 -15.20 7.98 1.76
C VAL A 6 -15.39 6.49 2.06
N ALA A 7 -16.44 6.12 2.79
CA ALA A 7 -16.73 4.72 3.15
C ALA A 7 -17.03 3.81 1.96
N THR A 8 -17.37 4.38 0.79
CA THR A 8 -17.67 3.63 -0.44
C THR A 8 -16.55 3.67 -1.48
N VAL A 9 -15.37 4.19 -1.13
CA VAL A 9 -14.22 4.31 -2.08
C VAL A 9 -13.89 2.98 -2.76
N GLU A 10 -13.93 1.88 -2.04
CA GLU A 10 -13.65 0.55 -2.55
C GLU A 10 -14.69 0.03 -3.56
N SER A 11 -15.86 0.63 -3.60
CA SER A 11 -16.91 0.29 -4.55
C SER A 11 -16.79 1.08 -5.87
N TYR A 12 -16.43 2.36 -5.80
CA TYR A 12 -16.39 3.20 -6.99
C TYR A 12 -14.99 3.32 -7.61
N ALA A 13 -13.90 3.20 -6.84
CA ALA A 13 -12.55 3.30 -7.37
C ALA A 13 -12.25 2.27 -8.48
N PRO A 14 -12.67 0.98 -8.39
CA PRO A 14 -12.52 0.04 -9.47
C PRO A 14 -13.22 0.46 -10.77
N LEU A 15 -14.40 1.08 -10.66
CA LEU A 15 -15.16 1.58 -11.82
C LEU A 15 -14.47 2.77 -12.47
N MET A 16 -14.04 3.73 -11.65
CA MET A 16 -13.32 4.92 -12.12
C MET A 16 -11.98 4.55 -12.78
N ALA A 17 -11.30 3.51 -12.28
CA ALA A 17 -10.02 3.04 -12.82
C ALA A 17 -10.13 2.41 -14.22
N ARG A 18 -11.33 2.14 -14.74
CA ARG A 18 -11.53 1.72 -16.14
C ARG A 18 -11.26 2.84 -17.15
N ALA A 19 -11.51 4.11 -16.74
CA ALA A 19 -11.27 5.30 -17.54
C ALA A 19 -10.52 6.39 -16.74
N PRO A 20 -9.30 6.10 -16.22
CA PRO A 20 -8.65 6.96 -15.24
C PRO A 20 -8.30 8.35 -15.79
N LYS A 21 -7.93 8.46 -17.08
CA LYS A 21 -7.64 9.76 -17.73
C LYS A 21 -8.87 10.69 -17.71
N THR A 22 -10.03 10.14 -18.03
CA THR A 22 -11.30 10.89 -18.05
C THR A 22 -11.67 11.38 -16.66
N PHE A 23 -11.65 10.50 -15.65
CA PHE A 23 -11.96 10.88 -14.27
C PHE A 23 -10.95 11.90 -13.72
N ASN A 24 -9.66 11.72 -13.96
CA ASN A 24 -8.62 12.65 -13.55
C ASN A 24 -8.80 14.03 -14.21
N PHE A 25 -9.20 14.08 -15.49
CA PHE A 25 -9.52 15.33 -16.16
C PHE A 25 -10.63 16.08 -15.45
N PHE A 26 -11.76 15.41 -15.14
CA PHE A 26 -12.88 16.05 -14.45
C PHE A 26 -12.53 16.47 -13.03
N ILE A 27 -11.88 15.62 -12.23
CA ILE A 27 -11.48 15.92 -10.85
C ILE A 27 -10.53 17.13 -10.79
N ASN A 28 -9.69 17.32 -11.82
CA ASN A 28 -8.76 18.44 -11.89
C ASN A 28 -9.39 19.77 -12.32
N GLN A 29 -10.64 19.79 -12.79
CA GLN A 29 -11.29 21.04 -13.20
C GLN A 29 -11.47 21.98 -11.99
N PRO A 30 -11.11 23.27 -12.10
CA PRO A 30 -11.22 24.24 -11.00
C PRO A 30 -12.63 24.33 -10.41
N LEU A 31 -13.65 24.26 -11.27
CA LEU A 31 -15.05 24.27 -10.85
C LEU A 31 -15.39 23.04 -10.00
N VAL A 32 -14.96 21.84 -10.42
CA VAL A 32 -15.21 20.58 -9.70
C VAL A 32 -14.51 20.61 -8.35
N ARG A 33 -13.26 21.09 -8.28
CA ARG A 33 -12.52 21.28 -7.03
C ARG A 33 -13.27 22.22 -6.07
N LYS A 34 -13.70 23.41 -6.53
CA LYS A 34 -14.48 24.35 -5.74
C LYS A 34 -15.80 23.75 -5.24
N LEU A 35 -16.51 23.00 -6.08
CA LEU A 35 -17.75 22.31 -5.70
C LEU A 35 -17.47 21.20 -4.67
N SER A 36 -16.39 20.43 -4.83
CA SER A 36 -15.96 19.41 -3.86
C SER A 36 -15.67 20.03 -2.50
N GLU A 37 -14.92 21.12 -2.45
CA GLU A 37 -14.60 21.83 -1.22
C GLU A 37 -15.87 22.35 -0.54
N LYS A 38 -16.73 23.04 -1.29
CA LYS A 38 -17.93 23.70 -0.75
C LYS A 38 -19.02 22.73 -0.31
N HIS A 39 -19.31 21.70 -1.10
CA HIS A 39 -20.48 20.84 -0.92
C HIS A 39 -20.16 19.47 -0.34
N ILE A 40 -18.97 18.94 -0.61
CA ILE A 40 -18.51 17.65 -0.10
C ILE A 40 -17.63 17.84 1.13
N GLY A 41 -16.90 18.96 1.21
CA GLY A 41 -15.91 19.24 2.25
C GLY A 41 -14.63 18.47 2.06
N MET A 42 -14.24 18.20 0.80
CA MET A 42 -13.01 17.49 0.42
C MET A 42 -12.13 18.38 -0.45
N VAL A 43 -10.84 18.39 -0.17
CA VAL A 43 -9.80 19.13 -0.87
C VAL A 43 -8.72 18.19 -1.39
N ASP A 44 -8.07 18.55 -2.48
CA ASP A 44 -6.91 17.83 -3.05
C ASP A 44 -7.18 16.32 -3.24
N LEU A 45 -8.31 15.98 -3.84
CA LEU A 45 -8.68 14.58 -4.11
C LEU A 45 -7.56 13.88 -4.89
N PRO A 46 -7.16 12.67 -4.46
CA PRO A 46 -6.09 11.93 -5.11
C PRO A 46 -6.51 11.51 -6.53
N LEU A 47 -5.57 11.60 -7.46
CA LEU A 47 -5.77 11.19 -8.85
C LEU A 47 -5.55 9.69 -8.99
N LEU A 48 -6.33 9.07 -9.86
CA LEU A 48 -6.16 7.67 -10.23
C LEU A 48 -4.85 7.47 -11.01
N SER A 49 -4.25 6.30 -10.83
CA SER A 49 -3.06 5.90 -11.59
C SER A 49 -3.31 5.83 -13.11
N VAL A 50 -2.37 6.35 -13.87
CA VAL A 50 -2.35 6.26 -15.34
C VAL A 50 -0.97 5.76 -15.77
N PRO A 51 -0.88 4.57 -16.35
CA PRO A 51 -1.93 3.57 -16.58
C PRO A 51 -2.46 2.95 -15.27
N SER A 52 -3.69 2.42 -15.31
CA SER A 52 -4.22 1.64 -14.17
C SER A 52 -3.49 0.31 -14.04
N LEU A 53 -3.50 -0.30 -12.84
CA LEU A 53 -2.88 -1.60 -12.58
C LEU A 53 -3.37 -2.65 -13.60
N GLN A 54 -4.68 -2.71 -13.83
CA GLN A 54 -5.27 -3.66 -14.78
C GLN A 54 -4.68 -3.50 -16.20
N ARG A 55 -4.42 -2.27 -16.65
CA ARG A 55 -3.79 -2.03 -17.98
C ARG A 55 -2.32 -2.43 -18.00
N GLN A 56 -1.60 -2.25 -16.88
CA GLN A 56 -0.21 -2.68 -16.76
C GLN A 56 -0.07 -4.21 -16.77
N LEU A 57 -1.11 -4.91 -16.35
CA LEU A 57 -1.14 -6.38 -16.28
C LEU A 57 -1.76 -7.06 -17.51
N VAL A 58 -2.18 -6.32 -18.54
CA VAL A 58 -2.70 -6.93 -19.76
C VAL A 58 -1.63 -7.80 -20.41
N GLY A 59 -1.95 -9.08 -20.60
CA GLY A 59 -1.01 -10.07 -21.11
C GLY A 59 0.06 -10.54 -20.13
N HIS A 60 0.06 -10.02 -18.91
CA HIS A 60 1.01 -10.43 -17.88
C HIS A 60 0.58 -11.72 -17.18
N ARG A 61 1.54 -12.62 -16.91
CA ARG A 61 1.29 -13.92 -16.26
C ARG A 61 0.61 -13.77 -14.89
N SER A 62 0.91 -12.69 -14.17
CA SER A 62 0.39 -12.40 -12.82
C SER A 62 -1.13 -12.15 -12.77
N ALA A 63 -1.76 -11.81 -13.90
CA ALA A 63 -3.20 -11.51 -13.95
C ALA A 63 -4.07 -12.69 -14.38
N ASN A 64 -3.48 -13.82 -14.77
CA ASN A 64 -4.16 -14.85 -15.55
C ASN A 64 -4.35 -16.18 -14.82
N MET A 65 -3.94 -16.32 -13.53
CA MET A 65 -4.15 -17.55 -12.78
C MET A 65 -5.43 -17.50 -11.93
N THR A 66 -6.27 -18.51 -12.07
CA THR A 66 -7.43 -18.71 -11.21
C THR A 66 -7.06 -19.47 -9.92
N LEU A 67 -7.94 -19.49 -8.92
CA LEU A 67 -7.70 -20.25 -7.69
C LEU A 67 -7.54 -21.73 -8.00
N GLU A 68 -8.35 -22.30 -8.89
CA GLU A 68 -8.28 -23.71 -9.31
C GLU A 68 -6.93 -24.05 -9.95
N GLN A 69 -6.37 -23.14 -10.75
CA GLN A 69 -5.05 -23.29 -11.33
C GLN A 69 -3.95 -23.25 -10.26
N LEU A 70 -4.11 -22.42 -9.23
CA LEU A 70 -3.18 -22.36 -8.09
C LEU A 70 -3.27 -23.61 -7.23
N GLU A 71 -4.47 -24.16 -7.03
CA GLU A 71 -4.68 -25.42 -6.32
C GLU A 71 -3.97 -26.59 -7.00
N ALA A 72 -4.00 -26.65 -8.33
CA ALA A 72 -3.39 -27.69 -9.15
C ALA A 72 -1.87 -27.65 -9.21
N LEU A 73 -1.21 -26.60 -8.70
CA LEU A 73 0.25 -26.52 -8.66
C LEU A 73 0.86 -27.54 -7.70
N THR A 74 2.03 -28.10 -8.07
CA THR A 74 2.81 -28.93 -7.16
C THR A 74 3.37 -28.12 -5.99
N PRO A 75 3.76 -28.77 -4.86
CA PRO A 75 4.40 -28.06 -3.75
C PRO A 75 5.63 -27.23 -4.17
N GLU A 76 6.47 -27.75 -5.08
CA GLU A 76 7.67 -27.07 -5.59
C GLU A 76 7.29 -25.84 -6.42
N GLN A 77 6.21 -25.93 -7.20
CA GLN A 77 5.71 -24.78 -7.96
C GLN A 77 5.13 -23.72 -7.02
N LYS A 78 4.31 -24.14 -6.02
CA LYS A 78 3.74 -23.23 -5.01
C LYS A 78 4.82 -22.48 -4.23
N ALA A 79 5.96 -23.12 -3.92
CA ALA A 79 7.08 -22.51 -3.24
C ALA A 79 7.72 -21.34 -4.01
N LYS A 80 7.48 -21.25 -5.32
CA LYS A 80 7.94 -20.15 -6.19
C LYS A 80 6.84 -19.15 -6.56
N VAL A 81 5.66 -19.23 -5.94
CA VAL A 81 4.56 -18.29 -6.16
C VAL A 81 4.45 -17.35 -4.96
N VAL A 82 4.07 -16.10 -5.21
CA VAL A 82 3.65 -15.13 -4.20
C VAL A 82 2.32 -14.50 -4.62
N LEU A 83 1.35 -14.47 -3.71
CA LEU A 83 0.03 -13.91 -3.97
C LEU A 83 -0.01 -12.44 -3.55
N VAL A 84 -0.38 -11.57 -4.47
CA VAL A 84 -0.48 -10.12 -4.22
C VAL A 84 -1.91 -9.80 -3.80
N VAL A 85 -2.08 -9.43 -2.53
CA VAL A 85 -3.36 -8.98 -1.98
C VAL A 85 -3.55 -7.51 -2.32
N GLN A 86 -4.59 -7.22 -3.11
CA GLN A 86 -4.89 -5.87 -3.55
C GLN A 86 -5.53 -5.02 -2.45
N ASP A 87 -5.19 -3.75 -2.42
CA ASP A 87 -5.87 -2.70 -1.65
C ASP A 87 -6.33 -1.57 -2.57
N PRO A 88 -7.32 -0.75 -2.16
CA PRO A 88 -7.86 0.28 -3.03
C PRO A 88 -6.86 1.39 -3.37
N PHE A 89 -5.94 1.71 -2.46
CA PHE A 89 -5.04 2.84 -2.64
C PHE A 89 -3.88 2.51 -3.55
N THR A 90 -3.16 1.42 -3.29
CA THR A 90 -2.06 1.02 -4.16
C THR A 90 -2.54 0.46 -5.50
N SER A 91 -3.71 -0.20 -5.56
CA SER A 91 -4.21 -0.72 -6.83
C SER A 91 -4.77 0.35 -7.78
N TYR A 92 -5.38 1.43 -7.24
CA TYR A 92 -6.06 2.42 -8.08
C TYR A 92 -5.41 3.79 -8.09
N TYR A 93 -4.72 4.20 -7.03
CA TYR A 93 -4.15 5.55 -6.90
C TYR A 93 -2.61 5.56 -6.94
N ASP A 94 -1.95 4.42 -6.69
CA ASP A 94 -0.49 4.27 -6.75
C ASP A 94 -0.09 2.92 -7.35
N ALA A 95 -0.70 2.59 -8.50
CA ALA A 95 -0.59 1.28 -9.16
C ALA A 95 0.85 0.92 -9.56
N GLN A 96 1.71 1.91 -9.75
CA GLN A 96 3.11 1.68 -10.09
C GLN A 96 3.83 0.89 -8.98
N VAL A 97 3.51 1.13 -7.71
CA VAL A 97 4.13 0.40 -6.60
C VAL A 97 3.81 -1.09 -6.64
N VAL A 98 2.55 -1.45 -6.98
CA VAL A 98 2.17 -2.86 -7.14
C VAL A 98 2.85 -3.49 -8.36
N ALA A 99 2.90 -2.77 -9.49
CA ALA A 99 3.61 -3.24 -10.69
C ALA A 99 5.10 -3.44 -10.42
N ASP A 100 5.71 -2.57 -9.64
CA ASP A 100 7.13 -2.68 -9.27
C ASP A 100 7.36 -3.81 -8.25
N PHE A 101 6.40 -4.11 -7.36
CA PHE A 101 6.44 -5.32 -6.52
C PHE A 101 6.39 -6.60 -7.35
N ILE A 102 5.57 -6.63 -8.39
CA ILE A 102 5.50 -7.74 -9.35
C ILE A 102 6.87 -7.94 -10.02
N ARG A 103 7.46 -6.87 -10.57
CA ARG A 103 8.78 -6.93 -11.22
C ARG A 103 9.88 -7.35 -10.25
N LEU A 104 9.86 -6.82 -9.02
CA LEU A 104 10.81 -7.20 -7.97
C LEU A 104 10.71 -8.70 -7.67
N SER A 105 9.50 -9.21 -7.48
CA SER A 105 9.26 -10.64 -7.23
C SER A 105 9.78 -11.52 -8.35
N GLU A 106 9.56 -11.13 -9.61
CA GLU A 106 10.07 -11.86 -10.79
C GLU A 106 11.60 -11.87 -10.86
N LYS A 107 12.24 -10.72 -10.57
CA LYS A 107 13.71 -10.65 -10.50
C LYS A 107 14.29 -11.50 -9.38
N LEU A 108 13.52 -11.76 -8.33
CA LEU A 108 13.88 -12.67 -7.24
C LEU A 108 13.58 -14.15 -7.56
N GLY A 109 13.05 -14.44 -8.76
CA GLY A 109 12.75 -15.81 -9.21
C GLY A 109 11.39 -16.34 -8.76
N TYR A 110 10.50 -15.46 -8.28
CA TYR A 110 9.13 -15.80 -7.92
C TYR A 110 8.15 -15.49 -9.04
N GLN A 111 7.04 -16.20 -9.07
CA GLN A 111 5.88 -15.89 -9.91
C GLN A 111 4.85 -15.16 -9.06
N PRO A 112 4.73 -13.82 -9.18
CA PRO A 112 3.66 -13.10 -8.50
C PRO A 112 2.32 -13.37 -9.18
N VAL A 113 1.26 -13.54 -8.38
CA VAL A 113 -0.11 -13.69 -8.87
C VAL A 113 -1.00 -12.69 -8.14
N VAL A 114 -1.63 -11.80 -8.88
CA VAL A 114 -2.51 -10.77 -8.32
C VAL A 114 -3.88 -11.38 -8.04
N LEU A 115 -4.26 -11.45 -6.77
CA LEU A 115 -5.57 -11.95 -6.37
C LEU A 115 -6.69 -11.01 -6.85
N PRO A 116 -7.91 -11.51 -7.06
CA PRO A 116 -9.07 -10.65 -7.29
C PRO A 116 -9.21 -9.59 -6.20
N PHE A 117 -9.56 -8.36 -6.59
CA PHE A 117 -9.78 -7.28 -5.62
C PHE A 117 -10.94 -7.64 -4.68
N SER A 118 -10.66 -7.64 -3.39
CA SER A 118 -11.64 -7.81 -2.32
C SER A 118 -11.60 -6.60 -1.39
N PRO A 119 -12.72 -5.90 -1.14
CA PRO A 119 -12.74 -4.72 -0.30
C PRO A 119 -12.22 -5.02 1.11
N ASN A 120 -11.29 -4.19 1.59
CA ASN A 120 -10.75 -4.30 2.95
C ASN A 120 -11.69 -3.74 4.02
N GLY A 121 -12.46 -2.71 3.67
CA GLY A 121 -13.39 -2.04 4.58
C GLY A 121 -12.76 -1.01 5.52
N LYS A 122 -11.45 -0.76 5.48
CA LYS A 122 -10.77 0.19 6.37
C LYS A 122 -11.41 1.58 6.34
N ALA A 123 -11.83 2.06 5.17
CA ALA A 123 -12.50 3.35 5.04
C ALA A 123 -13.86 3.37 5.74
N GLN A 124 -14.60 2.26 5.75
CA GLN A 124 -15.85 2.11 6.50
C GLN A 124 -15.60 2.16 8.00
N HIS A 125 -14.56 1.46 8.48
CA HIS A 125 -14.17 1.45 9.90
C HIS A 125 -13.80 2.86 10.37
N ILE A 126 -12.90 3.55 9.67
CA ILE A 126 -12.44 4.91 10.01
C ILE A 126 -13.61 5.91 10.07
N LYS A 127 -14.64 5.72 9.23
CA LYS A 127 -15.83 6.60 9.21
C LYS A 127 -16.95 6.14 10.15
N GLY A 128 -16.73 5.13 10.99
CA GLY A 128 -17.68 4.66 11.99
C GLY A 128 -18.84 3.83 11.44
N PHE A 129 -18.78 3.36 10.17
CA PHE A 129 -19.78 2.45 9.60
C PHE A 129 -19.52 1.00 10.01
N LEU A 130 -19.49 0.75 11.34
CA LEU A 130 -19.00 -0.51 11.90
C LEU A 130 -19.81 -1.73 11.46
N THR A 131 -21.14 -1.63 11.36
CA THR A 131 -21.98 -2.73 10.86
C THR A 131 -21.68 -3.08 9.40
N ARG A 132 -21.40 -2.07 8.58
CA ARG A 132 -21.00 -2.28 7.18
C ARG A 132 -19.61 -2.85 7.09
N PHE A 133 -18.70 -2.33 7.90
CA PHE A 133 -17.33 -2.85 8.03
C PHE A 133 -17.33 -4.34 8.42
N ALA A 134 -18.10 -4.75 9.45
CA ALA A 134 -18.18 -6.13 9.88
C ALA A 134 -18.62 -7.07 8.74
N LYS A 135 -19.60 -6.67 7.93
CA LYS A 135 -20.05 -7.45 6.75
C LYS A 135 -18.97 -7.54 5.67
N THR A 136 -18.29 -6.44 5.39
CA THR A 136 -17.18 -6.40 4.42
C THR A 136 -16.03 -7.27 4.92
N ALA A 137 -15.62 -7.09 6.16
CA ALA A 137 -14.53 -7.84 6.80
C ALA A 137 -14.80 -9.35 6.80
N GLN A 138 -16.02 -9.79 7.14
CA GLN A 138 -16.37 -11.22 7.11
C GLN A 138 -16.22 -11.79 5.70
N LYS A 139 -16.80 -11.13 4.68
CA LYS A 139 -16.71 -11.60 3.29
C LYS A 139 -15.27 -11.73 2.80
N THR A 140 -14.43 -10.74 3.15
CA THR A 140 -13.02 -10.75 2.74
C THR A 140 -12.21 -11.75 3.56
N ALA A 141 -12.51 -11.93 4.85
CA ALA A 141 -11.91 -12.98 5.68
C ALA A 141 -12.23 -14.38 5.13
N ASP A 142 -13.48 -14.65 4.76
CA ASP A 142 -13.88 -15.92 4.15
C ASP A 142 -13.10 -16.19 2.85
N PHE A 143 -12.90 -15.18 2.02
CA PHE A 143 -12.09 -15.28 0.80
C PHE A 143 -10.63 -15.57 1.12
N LEU A 144 -10.01 -14.78 2.02
CA LEU A 144 -8.59 -14.92 2.35
C LEU A 144 -8.29 -16.24 3.09
N ASN A 145 -9.23 -16.75 3.90
CA ASN A 145 -9.08 -18.07 4.51
C ASN A 145 -9.07 -19.20 3.47
N ARG A 146 -9.91 -19.12 2.42
CA ARG A 146 -9.85 -20.10 1.31
C ARG A 146 -8.51 -20.00 0.57
N VAL A 147 -8.04 -18.80 0.29
CA VAL A 147 -6.73 -18.60 -0.35
C VAL A 147 -5.58 -19.12 0.53
N ALA A 148 -5.66 -18.92 1.85
CA ALA A 148 -4.64 -19.41 2.80
C ALA A 148 -4.45 -20.93 2.77
N GLN A 149 -5.51 -21.69 2.43
CA GLN A 149 -5.43 -23.16 2.28
C GLN A 149 -4.48 -23.60 1.16
N LEU A 150 -4.14 -22.72 0.22
CA LEU A 150 -3.16 -23.01 -0.83
C LEU A 150 -1.74 -23.17 -0.29
N GLY A 151 -1.46 -22.66 0.92
CA GLY A 151 -0.11 -22.66 1.51
C GLY A 151 0.87 -21.73 0.80
N ILE A 152 0.39 -20.77 -0.01
CA ILE A 152 1.21 -19.80 -0.76
C ILE A 152 1.24 -18.48 0.00
N PRO A 153 2.40 -17.82 0.16
CA PRO A 153 2.50 -16.53 0.83
C PRO A 153 1.59 -15.47 0.20
N MET A 154 0.80 -14.80 1.03
CA MET A 154 -0.02 -13.65 0.66
C MET A 154 0.68 -12.36 1.11
N VAL A 155 0.91 -11.41 0.20
CA VAL A 155 1.62 -10.16 0.47
C VAL A 155 0.77 -8.97 0.07
N GLY A 156 0.64 -8.00 0.99
CA GLY A 156 0.05 -6.70 0.72
C GLY A 156 1.10 -5.59 0.81
N VAL A 157 0.91 -4.53 0.04
CA VAL A 157 1.90 -3.46 -0.09
C VAL A 157 1.71 -2.34 0.93
N ASP A 158 0.46 -1.90 1.17
CA ASP A 158 0.20 -0.79 2.09
C ASP A 158 0.05 -1.27 3.55
N PRO A 159 0.89 -0.75 4.48
CA PRO A 159 0.86 -1.19 5.87
C PRO A 159 -0.48 -0.96 6.57
N ALA A 160 -1.16 0.16 6.31
CA ALA A 160 -2.42 0.46 6.98
C ALA A 160 -3.52 -0.54 6.61
N LEU A 161 -3.49 -1.05 5.37
CA LEU A 161 -4.47 -2.02 4.89
C LEU A 161 -4.14 -3.45 5.36
N VAL A 162 -2.86 -3.83 5.32
CA VAL A 162 -2.42 -5.16 5.82
C VAL A 162 -2.67 -5.29 7.32
N LEU A 163 -2.33 -4.27 8.10
CA LEU A 163 -2.54 -4.27 9.55
C LEU A 163 -4.03 -4.28 9.92
N CYS A 164 -4.91 -3.74 9.07
CA CYS A 164 -6.35 -3.86 9.26
C CYS A 164 -6.83 -5.32 9.31
N TYR A 165 -6.27 -6.21 8.50
CA TYR A 165 -6.57 -7.64 8.55
C TYR A 165 -6.13 -8.29 9.86
N ARG A 166 -5.07 -7.77 10.50
CA ARG A 166 -4.51 -8.33 11.74
C ARG A 166 -5.25 -7.82 12.97
N ASP A 167 -5.64 -6.56 12.98
CA ASP A 167 -6.12 -5.84 14.16
C ASP A 167 -7.62 -5.61 14.12
N GLU A 168 -8.12 -4.72 13.26
CA GLU A 168 -9.52 -4.36 13.22
C GLU A 168 -10.42 -5.54 12.84
N TYR A 169 -9.93 -6.45 11.99
CA TYR A 169 -10.68 -7.68 11.69
C TYR A 169 -10.78 -8.59 12.91
N ARG A 170 -9.69 -8.76 13.66
CA ARG A 170 -9.70 -9.58 14.89
C ARG A 170 -10.63 -9.00 15.93
N GLN A 171 -10.57 -7.69 16.15
CA GLN A 171 -11.46 -7.00 17.09
C GLN A 171 -12.94 -7.10 16.69
N THR A 172 -13.24 -7.06 15.38
CA THR A 172 -14.62 -7.05 14.88
C THR A 172 -15.21 -8.44 14.74
N LEU A 173 -14.45 -9.42 14.30
CA LEU A 173 -14.92 -10.75 13.93
C LEU A 173 -14.61 -11.83 14.99
N GLY A 174 -13.65 -11.58 15.89
CA GLY A 174 -13.17 -12.60 16.81
C GLY A 174 -12.70 -13.85 16.06
N ASP A 175 -13.13 -15.03 16.52
CA ASP A 175 -12.77 -16.32 15.92
C ASP A 175 -13.26 -16.49 14.48
N LYS A 176 -14.32 -15.76 14.08
CA LYS A 176 -14.83 -15.78 12.69
C LYS A 176 -13.85 -15.19 11.68
N ARG A 177 -12.82 -14.47 12.13
CA ARG A 177 -11.75 -13.99 11.25
C ARG A 177 -10.99 -15.14 10.59
N GLY A 178 -10.82 -16.26 11.29
CA GLY A 178 -9.96 -17.37 10.86
C GLY A 178 -8.46 -17.01 10.93
N ASP A 179 -7.63 -17.92 10.38
CA ASP A 179 -6.17 -17.91 10.59
C ASP A 179 -5.37 -17.40 9.38
N PHE A 180 -6.02 -16.85 8.37
CA PHE A 180 -5.28 -16.31 7.24
C PHE A 180 -4.26 -15.26 7.68
N HIS A 181 -3.12 -15.22 6.99
CA HIS A 181 -2.06 -14.26 7.24
C HIS A 181 -1.67 -13.54 5.95
N VAL A 182 -1.77 -12.21 5.97
CA VAL A 182 -1.24 -11.34 4.92
C VAL A 182 0.04 -10.69 5.45
N MET A 183 1.15 -10.92 4.76
CA MET A 183 2.46 -10.37 5.08
C MET A 183 2.61 -8.97 4.48
N LEU A 184 3.40 -8.13 5.13
CA LEU A 184 3.96 -6.94 4.49
C LEU A 184 5.16 -7.30 3.63
N VAL A 185 5.51 -6.44 2.68
CA VAL A 185 6.63 -6.67 1.77
C VAL A 185 7.93 -6.99 2.52
N HIS A 186 8.24 -6.23 3.58
CA HIS A 186 9.46 -6.44 4.37
C HIS A 186 9.45 -7.72 5.22
N GLU A 187 8.28 -8.28 5.50
CA GLU A 187 8.15 -9.57 6.19
C GLU A 187 8.34 -10.75 5.24
N TRP A 188 7.95 -10.60 3.97
CA TRP A 188 8.11 -11.65 2.95
C TRP A 188 9.50 -11.65 2.32
N LEU A 189 10.11 -10.50 2.07
CA LEU A 189 11.41 -10.40 1.41
C LEU A 189 12.54 -11.20 2.08
N PRO A 190 12.66 -11.30 3.42
CA PRO A 190 13.66 -12.16 4.04
C PRO A 190 13.58 -13.62 3.59
N THR A 191 12.38 -14.18 3.46
CA THR A 191 12.19 -15.55 2.91
C THR A 191 12.58 -15.62 1.44
N ALA A 192 12.18 -14.60 0.65
CA ALA A 192 12.54 -14.56 -0.77
C ALA A 192 14.03 -14.36 -1.03
N LEU A 193 14.78 -13.94 -0.01
CA LEU A 193 16.21 -13.66 -0.06
C LEU A 193 17.04 -14.63 0.82
N GLU A 194 16.47 -15.76 1.24
CA GLU A 194 17.11 -16.67 2.18
C GLU A 194 18.48 -17.15 1.65
N ASP A 195 18.56 -17.48 0.37
CA ASP A 195 19.78 -17.91 -0.30
C ASP A 195 20.75 -16.77 -0.65
N LYS A 196 20.35 -15.52 -0.44
CA LYS A 196 21.18 -14.36 -0.78
C LYS A 196 21.97 -13.88 0.42
N ALA A 197 23.30 -14.00 0.34
CA ALA A 197 24.19 -13.48 1.37
C ALA A 197 24.07 -11.95 1.52
N VAL A 198 24.31 -11.45 2.73
CA VAL A 198 24.48 -10.03 2.98
C VAL A 198 25.73 -9.56 2.26
N GLN A 199 25.64 -8.47 1.51
CA GLN A 199 26.74 -7.86 0.79
C GLN A 199 27.42 -6.77 1.63
N ASP A 200 28.65 -6.43 1.30
CA ASP A 200 29.30 -5.25 1.89
C ASP A 200 28.52 -4.00 1.54
N VAL A 201 28.07 -3.33 2.59
CA VAL A 201 27.22 -2.14 2.45
C VAL A 201 28.08 -0.93 2.08
N SER A 202 27.79 -0.31 0.96
CA SER A 202 28.54 0.84 0.44
C SER A 202 27.62 1.93 -0.11
N GLY A 203 28.20 3.09 -0.38
CA GLY A 203 27.51 4.23 -0.96
C GLY A 203 26.68 5.06 0.03
N GLU A 204 26.02 6.08 -0.50
CA GLU A 204 25.15 6.95 0.29
C GLU A 204 23.90 6.21 0.77
N PRO A 205 23.45 6.47 2.00
CA PRO A 205 22.28 5.79 2.54
C PRO A 205 20.97 6.18 1.84
N TRP A 206 20.00 5.28 1.88
CA TRP A 206 18.59 5.55 1.69
C TRP A 206 17.97 5.90 3.04
N TYR A 207 16.91 6.73 3.03
CA TYR A 207 16.25 7.23 4.23
C TYR A 207 14.81 6.77 4.30
N LEU A 208 14.48 5.95 5.30
CA LEU A 208 13.18 5.35 5.47
C LEU A 208 12.29 6.15 6.41
N PHE A 209 11.18 6.63 5.90
CA PHE A 209 10.06 7.18 6.64
C PHE A 209 8.99 6.09 6.81
N GLY A 210 9.04 5.38 7.94
CA GLY A 210 8.06 4.33 8.23
C GLY A 210 6.65 4.89 8.42
N HIS A 211 5.63 4.16 7.96
CA HIS A 211 4.24 4.52 8.22
C HIS A 211 3.95 4.46 9.73
N CYS A 212 3.28 5.47 10.28
CA CYS A 212 3.08 5.56 11.73
C CYS A 212 2.39 4.32 12.33
N THR A 213 1.37 3.78 11.67
CA THR A 213 0.70 2.53 12.11
C THR A 213 1.65 1.34 12.04
N GLU A 214 2.48 1.24 11.01
CA GLU A 214 3.47 0.17 10.84
C GLU A 214 4.51 0.20 11.95
N VAL A 215 5.14 1.34 12.17
CA VAL A 215 6.18 1.49 13.21
C VAL A 215 5.62 1.27 14.62
N THR A 216 4.36 1.66 14.86
CA THR A 216 3.71 1.45 16.15
C THR A 216 3.34 -0.02 16.39
N ALA A 217 2.75 -0.68 15.39
CA ALA A 217 2.32 -2.07 15.50
C ALA A 217 3.46 -3.08 15.33
N LEU A 218 4.49 -2.70 14.57
CA LEU A 218 5.65 -3.53 14.23
C LEU A 218 6.94 -2.71 14.44
N PRO A 219 7.39 -2.50 15.68
CA PRO A 219 8.59 -1.69 15.95
C PRO A 219 9.86 -2.20 15.27
N GLY A 220 9.91 -3.49 14.91
CA GLY A 220 11.02 -4.11 14.19
C GLY A 220 11.02 -3.86 12.67
N ALA A 221 9.95 -3.29 12.09
CA ALA A 221 9.83 -3.11 10.64
C ALA A 221 10.98 -2.28 10.03
N PRO A 222 11.44 -1.16 10.62
CA PRO A 222 12.57 -0.42 10.08
C PRO A 222 13.87 -1.23 10.03
N ALA A 223 14.13 -2.05 11.04
CA ALA A 223 15.32 -2.92 11.08
C ALA A 223 15.22 -4.05 10.06
N GLN A 224 14.03 -4.61 9.84
CA GLN A 224 13.80 -5.62 8.79
C GLN A 224 14.05 -5.02 7.40
N TRP A 225 13.54 -3.82 7.12
CA TRP A 225 13.84 -3.11 5.89
C TRP A 225 15.35 -2.87 5.71
N ALA A 226 16.05 -2.43 6.76
CA ALA A 226 17.50 -2.22 6.71
C ALA A 226 18.27 -3.53 6.41
N SER A 227 17.84 -4.64 7.02
CA SER A 227 18.39 -5.97 6.74
C SER A 227 18.15 -6.40 5.29
N VAL A 228 16.97 -6.11 4.72
CA VAL A 228 16.67 -6.39 3.31
C VAL A 228 17.59 -5.58 2.40
N PHE A 229 17.77 -4.29 2.65
CA PHE A 229 18.67 -3.44 1.85
C PHE A 229 20.13 -3.93 1.91
N ALA A 230 20.58 -4.35 3.09
CA ALA A 230 21.93 -4.88 3.28
C ALA A 230 22.21 -6.14 2.43
N ARG A 231 21.17 -6.95 2.11
CA ARG A 231 21.29 -8.08 1.18
C ARG A 231 21.64 -7.67 -0.25
N PHE A 232 21.48 -6.40 -0.58
CA PHE A 232 21.80 -5.80 -1.87
C PHE A 232 22.96 -4.79 -1.79
N GLY A 233 23.74 -4.81 -0.70
CA GLY A 233 24.88 -3.91 -0.50
C GLY A 233 24.51 -2.44 -0.28
N ALA A 234 23.23 -2.15 0.02
CA ALA A 234 22.75 -0.79 0.20
C ALA A 234 22.47 -0.49 1.69
N LYS A 235 22.80 0.75 2.11
CA LYS A 235 22.53 1.24 3.45
C LYS A 235 21.13 1.86 3.50
N LEU A 236 20.34 1.52 4.52
CA LEU A 236 19.06 2.14 4.82
C LEU A 236 19.06 2.67 6.25
N GLU A 237 18.75 3.95 6.42
CA GLU A 237 18.63 4.62 7.71
C GLU A 237 17.18 4.98 8.00
N SER A 238 16.70 4.65 9.18
CA SER A 238 15.36 5.04 9.62
C SER A 238 15.33 6.50 10.05
N VAL A 239 14.38 7.25 9.54
CA VAL A 239 14.15 8.65 9.93
C VAL A 239 13.06 8.69 11.00
N SER A 240 13.40 9.20 12.17
CA SER A 240 12.44 9.37 13.28
C SER A 240 11.54 10.58 13.00
N VAL A 241 10.30 10.31 12.64
CA VAL A 241 9.26 11.32 12.40
C VAL A 241 7.94 10.89 13.04
N GLY A 242 7.08 11.85 13.31
CA GLY A 242 5.71 11.60 13.75
C GLY A 242 4.77 11.25 12.59
N CYS A 243 3.47 11.50 12.79
CA CYS A 243 2.48 11.35 11.73
C CYS A 243 2.74 12.34 10.58
N CYS A 244 2.51 11.89 9.34
CA CYS A 244 2.59 12.78 8.16
C CYS A 244 1.40 13.75 8.05
N GLY A 245 0.39 13.64 8.91
CA GLY A 245 -0.80 14.47 8.90
C GLY A 245 -1.91 14.03 7.95
N MET A 246 -1.68 13.05 7.08
CA MET A 246 -2.73 12.59 6.15
C MET A 246 -3.78 11.71 6.84
N ALA A 247 -3.36 10.75 7.69
CA ALA A 247 -4.23 9.86 8.48
C ALA A 247 -5.48 9.36 7.70
N GLY A 248 -5.26 8.56 6.68
CA GLY A 248 -6.29 8.11 5.74
C GLY A 248 -6.82 9.29 4.90
N THR A 249 -8.07 9.69 5.09
CA THR A 249 -8.68 10.84 4.39
C THR A 249 -8.72 12.13 5.20
N TYR A 250 -8.21 12.11 6.43
CA TYR A 250 -8.24 13.28 7.34
C TYR A 250 -7.65 14.53 6.69
N GLY A 251 -6.47 14.40 6.07
CA GLY A 251 -5.80 15.51 5.40
C GLY A 251 -6.51 16.02 4.15
N HIS A 252 -7.43 15.25 3.58
CA HIS A 252 -8.27 15.67 2.45
C HIS A 252 -9.59 16.33 2.88
N GLU A 253 -9.90 16.34 4.18
CA GLU A 253 -11.09 17.00 4.67
C GLU A 253 -10.83 18.50 4.90
N VAL A 254 -11.61 19.37 4.29
CA VAL A 254 -11.44 20.84 4.37
C VAL A 254 -11.28 21.31 5.82
N LYS A 255 -12.11 20.82 6.75
CA LYS A 255 -12.04 21.19 8.17
C LYS A 255 -10.76 20.80 8.88
N ASN A 256 -10.02 19.82 8.35
CA ASN A 256 -8.80 19.26 8.94
C ASN A 256 -7.55 19.66 8.16
N HIS A 257 -7.71 20.32 7.02
CA HIS A 257 -6.62 20.60 6.07
C HIS A 257 -5.46 21.37 6.72
N ALA A 258 -5.76 22.46 7.40
CA ALA A 258 -4.76 23.27 8.09
C ALA A 258 -4.02 22.46 9.17
N ASN A 259 -4.75 21.69 9.99
CA ASN A 259 -4.14 20.84 11.01
C ASN A 259 -3.27 19.74 10.38
N SER A 260 -3.71 19.16 9.26
CA SER A 260 -2.92 18.16 8.52
C SER A 260 -1.58 18.71 8.05
N LEU A 261 -1.56 19.94 7.53
CA LEU A 261 -0.32 20.62 7.12
C LEU A 261 0.54 20.95 8.34
N GLY A 262 -0.05 21.47 9.42
CA GLY A 262 0.68 21.75 10.66
C GLY A 262 1.34 20.51 11.27
N ILE A 263 0.66 19.33 11.24
CA ILE A 263 1.24 18.06 11.69
C ILE A 263 2.45 17.67 10.82
N TYR A 264 2.36 17.87 9.51
CA TYR A 264 3.48 17.62 8.59
C TYR A 264 4.70 18.47 8.92
N GLU A 265 4.49 19.76 9.21
CA GLU A 265 5.54 20.72 9.57
C GLU A 265 6.31 20.33 10.85
N LEU A 266 5.67 19.62 11.80
CA LEU A 266 6.31 19.27 13.08
C LEU A 266 7.56 18.41 12.92
N SER A 267 7.64 17.55 11.88
CA SER A 267 8.78 16.66 11.70
C SER A 267 9.11 16.32 10.24
N TRP A 268 8.10 16.03 9.43
CA TRP A 268 8.29 15.58 8.04
C TRP A 268 8.94 16.64 7.15
N HIS A 269 8.40 17.86 7.15
CA HIS A 269 8.94 18.96 6.34
C HIS A 269 10.42 19.21 6.66
N GLN A 270 10.76 19.30 7.95
CA GLN A 270 12.14 19.53 8.39
C GLN A 270 13.09 18.42 7.92
N ALA A 271 12.67 17.15 8.00
CA ALA A 271 13.45 16.03 7.54
C ALA A 271 13.62 16.05 6.01
N MET A 272 12.55 16.35 5.26
CA MET A 272 12.57 16.47 3.80
C MET A 272 13.47 17.59 3.29
N GLN A 273 13.66 18.67 4.05
CA GLN A 273 14.57 19.78 3.69
C GLN A 273 16.05 19.43 3.92
N ARG A 274 16.33 18.50 4.84
CA ARG A 274 17.72 18.13 5.22
C ARG A 274 18.29 16.97 4.42
N LEU A 275 17.43 16.09 3.90
CA LEU A 275 17.82 14.82 3.29
C LEU A 275 17.69 14.88 1.76
N PRO A 276 18.55 14.14 1.02
CA PRO A 276 18.45 14.07 -0.44
C PRO A 276 17.14 13.38 -0.85
N ARG A 277 16.24 14.13 -1.48
CA ARG A 277 14.87 13.69 -1.80
C ARG A 277 14.79 12.40 -2.62
N ASN A 278 15.67 12.24 -3.57
CA ASN A 278 15.74 11.06 -4.42
C ASN A 278 16.10 9.78 -3.64
N ARG A 279 16.60 9.93 -2.41
CA ARG A 279 16.94 8.85 -1.47
C ARG A 279 15.92 8.68 -0.34
N CYS A 280 14.90 9.54 -0.26
CA CYS A 280 13.83 9.41 0.73
C CYS A 280 12.77 8.40 0.27
N LEU A 281 12.37 7.52 1.18
CA LEU A 281 11.43 6.42 0.94
C LEU A 281 10.33 6.44 2.01
N ALA A 282 9.09 6.12 1.64
CA ALA A 282 8.00 5.98 2.60
C ALA A 282 7.14 4.74 2.31
N THR A 283 6.85 3.94 3.35
CA THR A 283 6.10 2.68 3.21
C THR A 283 4.60 2.90 2.97
N GLY A 284 3.97 3.86 3.63
CA GLY A 284 2.53 4.09 3.53
C GLY A 284 2.13 4.96 2.33
N TYR A 285 1.04 4.60 1.65
CA TYR A 285 0.44 5.40 0.59
C TYR A 285 0.07 6.81 1.07
N SER A 286 -0.57 6.92 2.24
CA SER A 286 -0.96 8.21 2.82
C SER A 286 0.23 9.14 3.03
N CYS A 287 1.38 8.60 3.44
CA CYS A 287 2.62 9.36 3.61
C CYS A 287 3.15 9.87 2.27
N ARG A 288 3.24 8.98 1.25
CA ARG A 288 3.68 9.37 -0.10
C ARG A 288 2.76 10.42 -0.73
N SER A 289 1.44 10.28 -0.54
CA SER A 289 0.45 11.25 -0.97
C SER A 289 0.62 12.62 -0.29
N GLN A 290 0.88 12.63 1.03
CA GLN A 290 1.11 13.87 1.79
C GLN A 290 2.38 14.58 1.33
N VAL A 291 3.49 13.85 1.20
CA VAL A 291 4.75 14.41 0.69
C VAL A 291 4.54 15.02 -0.68
N LYS A 292 3.89 14.29 -1.61
CA LYS A 292 3.60 14.80 -2.95
C LYS A 292 2.76 16.08 -2.92
N ARG A 293 1.77 16.15 -2.03
CA ARG A 293 0.89 17.32 -1.88
C ARG A 293 1.65 18.55 -1.37
N VAL A 294 2.49 18.37 -0.35
CA VAL A 294 3.18 19.50 0.31
C VAL A 294 4.44 19.90 -0.43
N GLU A 295 5.21 18.92 -0.90
CA GLU A 295 6.54 19.16 -1.49
C GLU A 295 6.51 19.24 -3.04
N GLY A 296 5.35 19.00 -3.66
CA GLY A 296 5.20 18.98 -5.12
C GLY A 296 5.68 17.69 -5.79
N ASN A 297 6.68 17.02 -5.23
CA ASN A 297 7.24 15.76 -5.71
C ASN A 297 7.08 14.67 -4.63
N GLY A 298 6.64 13.48 -5.05
CA GLY A 298 6.48 12.34 -4.16
C GLY A 298 7.81 11.67 -3.82
N VAL A 299 7.80 10.86 -2.75
CA VAL A 299 8.85 9.90 -2.41
C VAL A 299 8.42 8.49 -2.84
N ARG A 300 9.39 7.60 -3.02
CA ARG A 300 9.16 6.24 -3.48
C ARG A 300 8.87 5.28 -2.30
N HIS A 301 8.30 4.14 -2.62
CA HIS A 301 8.24 3.01 -1.68
C HIS A 301 9.62 2.29 -1.63
N PRO A 302 10.05 1.72 -0.49
CA PRO A 302 11.31 1.00 -0.39
C PRO A 302 11.52 -0.08 -1.45
N LEU A 303 10.47 -0.84 -1.82
CA LEU A 303 10.56 -1.86 -2.87
C LEU A 303 10.96 -1.29 -4.24
N GLN A 304 10.63 -0.04 -4.53
CA GLN A 304 10.99 0.63 -5.78
C GLN A 304 12.48 0.99 -5.82
N ALA A 305 13.03 1.36 -4.67
CA ALA A 305 14.47 1.56 -4.54
C ALA A 305 15.24 0.23 -4.67
N LEU A 306 14.73 -0.86 -4.08
CA LEU A 306 15.31 -2.19 -4.26
C LEU A 306 15.29 -2.64 -5.72
N LEU A 307 14.19 -2.40 -6.44
CA LEU A 307 14.10 -2.72 -7.85
C LEU A 307 15.12 -1.95 -8.69
N GLU A 308 15.41 -0.69 -8.35
CA GLU A 308 16.46 0.11 -8.98
C GLU A 308 17.87 -0.44 -8.66
N ILE A 309 18.11 -0.85 -7.41
CA ILE A 309 19.41 -1.39 -6.98
C ILE A 309 19.73 -2.72 -7.68
N ILE A 310 18.71 -3.53 -7.94
CA ILE A 310 18.86 -4.83 -8.61
C ILE A 310 19.10 -4.66 -10.13
N GLY A 311 18.68 -3.57 -10.72
CA GLY A 311 18.83 -3.25 -12.15
C GLY A 311 17.67 -3.73 -12.99
#